data_027181843785c726c825c06ba6cc4fe5
#
_entry.id   027181843785c726c825c06ba6cc4fe5
#
_cell.length_a   1.000
_cell.length_b   1.000
_cell.length_c   1.000
_cell.angle_alpha   90.00
_cell.angle_beta   90.00
_cell.angle_gamma   90.00
#
_symmetry.space_group_name_H-M   'P 1'
#
loop_
_entity.id
_entity.type
_entity.pdbx_description
1 polymer ?
#
loop_
_entity_poly.entity_id
_entity_poly.type
_entity_poly.pdbx_seq_one_letter_code
_entity_poly.pdbx_strand_id
1 'polypeptide(L)'
;MIHSEIVQFLSEIDTNIFLSFNGIHSPFWDYFMSSFTGKIIWVPMYATILYILLRNFHWKVVLCYVAAIALTITFADQMCSSIIRPVVARLRPANPDNPIVDMVYIVNGYRGGSYGFPSCHAANSLGLAMFVVFLFRKRWLSIFIITWAILNCYTRIYLGVHYPGDLLVGGIIGGFGGWLFCTIAHKAAIYLEPSTRTKRKEIKQWSVTIYVGLLTVLGIVLYSTIKSW
;
A
#
# COMPACT_ATOMS: atom_id res chain seq x y z
N MET A 1 27.72 -7.11 -21.03
CA MET A 1 27.00 -8.28 -21.53
C MET A 1 26.19 -8.98 -20.44
N ILE A 2 26.80 -9.66 -19.47
CA ILE A 2 26.06 -10.40 -18.40
C ILE A 2 25.02 -9.55 -17.66
N HIS A 3 25.30 -8.27 -17.33
CA HIS A 3 24.39 -7.41 -16.61
C HIS A 3 23.11 -7.06 -17.42
N SER A 4 23.24 -6.91 -18.75
CA SER A 4 22.09 -6.66 -19.64
C SER A 4 21.22 -7.90 -19.80
N GLU A 5 21.80 -9.10 -19.85
CA GLU A 5 21.07 -10.37 -19.96
C GLU A 5 20.25 -10.68 -18.71
N ILE A 6 20.83 -10.45 -17.52
CA ILE A 6 20.09 -10.63 -16.24
C ILE A 6 18.90 -9.68 -16.16
N VAL A 7 19.09 -8.39 -16.48
CA VAL A 7 18.01 -7.41 -16.46
C VAL A 7 16.89 -7.77 -17.44
N GLN A 8 17.26 -8.21 -18.65
CA GLN A 8 16.30 -8.66 -19.65
C GLN A 8 15.52 -9.89 -19.16
N PHE A 9 16.20 -10.90 -18.64
CA PHE A 9 15.58 -12.10 -18.09
C PHE A 9 14.59 -11.80 -16.95
N LEU A 10 14.99 -10.94 -16.00
CA LEU A 10 14.10 -10.51 -14.91
C LEU A 10 12.88 -9.72 -15.43
N SER A 11 13.07 -8.89 -16.46
CA SER A 11 11.98 -8.14 -17.09
C SER A 11 11.00 -9.05 -17.82
N GLU A 12 11.47 -10.11 -18.47
CA GLU A 12 10.62 -11.11 -19.14
C GLU A 12 9.79 -11.90 -18.12
N ILE A 13 10.40 -12.37 -17.02
CA ILE A 13 9.68 -13.04 -15.93
C ILE A 13 8.59 -12.12 -15.37
N ASP A 14 8.94 -10.86 -15.06
CA ASP A 14 8.04 -9.87 -14.49
C ASP A 14 6.86 -9.58 -15.42
N THR A 15 7.13 -9.51 -16.73
CA THR A 15 6.10 -9.33 -17.76
C THR A 15 5.17 -10.55 -17.86
N ASN A 16 5.73 -11.77 -17.87
CA ASN A 16 4.93 -13.00 -17.95
C ASN A 16 4.01 -13.16 -16.73
N ILE A 17 4.53 -12.90 -15.53
CA ILE A 17 3.72 -12.89 -14.30
C ILE A 17 2.63 -11.83 -14.38
N PHE A 18 2.98 -10.61 -14.82
CA PHE A 18 2.01 -9.52 -14.98
C PHE A 18 0.86 -9.93 -15.92
N LEU A 19 1.15 -10.39 -17.12
CA LEU A 19 0.14 -10.77 -18.13
C LEU A 19 -0.75 -11.91 -17.65
N SER A 20 -0.18 -12.89 -16.91
CA SER A 20 -0.95 -14.01 -16.34
C SER A 20 -2.02 -13.55 -15.37
N PHE A 21 -1.76 -12.52 -14.56
CA PHE A 21 -2.72 -11.97 -13.60
C PHE A 21 -3.63 -10.89 -14.20
N ASN A 22 -3.09 -10.04 -15.08
CA ASN A 22 -3.85 -8.95 -15.70
C ASN A 22 -4.91 -9.48 -16.68
N GLY A 23 -4.70 -10.66 -17.27
CA GLY A 23 -5.68 -11.29 -18.18
C GLY A 23 -6.95 -11.83 -17.50
N ILE A 24 -6.97 -11.94 -16.17
CA ILE A 24 -8.12 -12.45 -15.39
C ILE A 24 -9.00 -11.28 -14.97
N HIS A 25 -10.08 -11.01 -15.68
CA HIS A 25 -10.95 -9.86 -15.44
C HIS A 25 -12.45 -10.19 -15.62
N SER A 26 -13.31 -9.36 -15.03
CA SER A 26 -14.75 -9.35 -15.25
C SER A 26 -15.34 -8.00 -14.83
N PRO A 27 -16.58 -7.63 -15.28
CA PRO A 27 -17.20 -6.37 -14.89
C PRO A 27 -17.25 -6.13 -13.37
N PHE A 28 -17.59 -7.18 -12.59
CA PHE A 28 -17.59 -7.08 -11.13
C PHE A 28 -16.21 -6.72 -10.58
N TRP A 29 -15.17 -7.43 -11.01
CA TRP A 29 -13.80 -7.20 -10.52
C TRP A 29 -13.24 -5.86 -11.00
N ASP A 30 -13.64 -5.35 -12.16
CA ASP A 30 -13.26 -4.02 -12.65
C ASP A 30 -13.74 -2.92 -11.69
N TYR A 31 -15.01 -2.98 -11.28
CA TYR A 31 -15.55 -2.04 -10.29
C TYR A 31 -14.94 -2.24 -8.91
N PHE A 32 -14.76 -3.48 -8.49
CA PHE A 32 -14.18 -3.80 -7.18
C PHE A 32 -12.75 -3.28 -7.07
N MET A 33 -11.87 -3.63 -8.00
CA MET A 33 -10.45 -3.26 -7.96
C MET A 33 -10.25 -1.76 -8.13
N SER A 34 -11.04 -1.12 -9.00
CA SER A 34 -11.02 0.34 -9.16
C SER A 34 -11.46 1.08 -7.90
N SER A 35 -12.48 0.58 -7.19
CA SER A 35 -12.94 1.17 -5.94
C SER A 35 -11.96 0.90 -4.80
N PHE A 36 -11.46 -0.34 -4.69
CA PHE A 36 -10.57 -0.76 -3.62
C PHE A 36 -9.25 0.00 -3.62
N THR A 37 -8.69 0.34 -4.79
CA THR A 37 -7.45 1.13 -4.93
C THR A 37 -7.63 2.60 -4.56
N GLY A 38 -8.87 3.07 -4.38
CA GLY A 38 -9.19 4.46 -4.06
C GLY A 38 -8.70 4.86 -2.66
N LYS A 39 -8.04 6.02 -2.56
CA LYS A 39 -7.52 6.50 -1.25
C LYS A 39 -8.65 6.94 -0.30
N ILE A 40 -9.69 7.58 -0.84
CA ILE A 40 -10.77 8.20 -0.04
C ILE A 40 -11.65 7.14 0.62
N ILE A 41 -11.88 6.00 -0.02
CA ILE A 41 -12.72 4.93 0.51
C ILE A 41 -12.18 4.36 1.85
N TRP A 42 -10.86 4.50 2.09
CA TRP A 42 -10.20 4.02 3.30
C TRP A 42 -10.08 5.06 4.42
N VAL A 43 -10.55 6.29 4.19
CA VAL A 43 -10.54 7.36 5.23
C VAL A 43 -11.20 6.90 6.53
N PRO A 44 -12.36 6.20 6.54
CA PRO A 44 -12.94 5.68 7.77
C PRO A 44 -11.99 4.74 8.52
N MET A 45 -11.30 3.83 7.82
CA MET A 45 -10.31 2.93 8.42
C MET A 45 -9.11 3.71 8.99
N TYR A 46 -8.60 4.71 8.27
CA TYR A 46 -7.49 5.55 8.76
C TYR A 46 -7.90 6.35 10.01
N ALA A 47 -9.14 6.85 10.05
CA ALA A 47 -9.69 7.53 11.22
C ALA A 47 -9.74 6.62 12.45
N THR A 48 -9.97 5.30 12.29
CA THR A 48 -9.93 4.37 13.42
C THR A 48 -8.53 4.19 13.99
N ILE A 49 -7.49 4.25 13.17
CA ILE A 49 -6.09 4.20 13.65
C ILE A 49 -5.82 5.40 14.56
N LEU A 50 -6.21 6.60 14.11
CA LEU A 50 -6.11 7.81 14.93
C LEU A 50 -6.96 7.70 16.22
N TYR A 51 -8.18 7.18 16.13
CA TYR A 51 -9.04 6.93 17.28
C TYR A 51 -8.37 6.02 18.32
N ILE A 52 -7.76 4.91 17.87
CA ILE A 52 -7.04 3.99 18.77
C ILE A 52 -5.87 4.73 19.47
N LEU A 53 -5.13 5.54 18.74
CA LEU A 53 -4.04 6.34 19.30
C LEU A 53 -4.55 7.29 20.39
N LEU A 54 -5.61 8.06 20.11
CA LEU A 54 -6.21 9.01 21.04
C LEU A 54 -6.79 8.34 22.30
N ARG A 55 -7.30 7.12 22.17
CA ARG A 55 -7.88 6.37 23.31
C ARG A 55 -6.85 5.71 24.21
N ASN A 56 -5.63 5.46 23.70
CA ASN A 56 -4.63 4.67 24.43
C ASN A 56 -3.40 5.47 24.87
N PHE A 57 -3.14 6.63 24.28
CA PHE A 57 -1.92 7.39 24.53
C PHE A 57 -2.21 8.85 24.90
N HIS A 58 -1.26 9.47 25.60
CA HIS A 58 -1.28 10.91 25.86
C HIS A 58 -1.12 11.70 24.55
N TRP A 59 -1.76 12.86 24.42
CA TRP A 59 -1.81 13.63 23.17
C TRP A 59 -0.42 13.94 22.54
N LYS A 60 0.63 14.18 23.36
CA LYS A 60 2.00 14.40 22.87
C LYS A 60 2.54 13.15 22.13
N VAL A 61 2.25 11.97 22.67
CA VAL A 61 2.61 10.68 22.06
C VAL A 61 1.82 10.44 20.79
N VAL A 62 0.53 10.80 20.76
CA VAL A 62 -0.31 10.74 19.56
C VAL A 62 0.28 11.60 18.45
N LEU A 63 0.63 12.86 18.73
CA LEU A 63 1.27 13.74 17.76
C LEU A 63 2.59 13.15 17.22
N CYS A 64 3.39 12.54 18.08
CA CYS A 64 4.63 11.87 17.68
C CYS A 64 4.37 10.72 16.68
N TYR A 65 3.37 9.86 16.94
CA TYR A 65 3.02 8.77 16.02
C TYR A 65 2.37 9.26 14.73
N VAL A 66 1.51 10.28 14.79
CA VAL A 66 0.90 10.89 13.59
C VAL A 66 1.96 11.51 12.70
N ALA A 67 2.90 12.27 13.27
CA ALA A 67 4.03 12.83 12.54
C ALA A 67 4.88 11.73 11.89
N ALA A 68 5.13 10.63 12.59
CA ALA A 68 5.90 9.51 12.07
C ALA A 68 5.18 8.75 10.96
N ILE A 69 3.84 8.63 11.00
CA ILE A 69 3.05 8.10 9.88
C ILE A 69 3.19 9.02 8.67
N ALA A 70 3.08 10.33 8.85
CA ALA A 70 3.26 11.30 7.78
C ALA A 70 4.68 11.20 7.17
N LEU A 71 5.72 11.10 8.01
CA LEU A 71 7.11 10.89 7.55
C LEU A 71 7.28 9.57 6.81
N THR A 72 6.62 8.49 7.24
CA THR A 72 6.63 7.20 6.55
C THR A 72 6.11 7.34 5.12
N ILE A 73 4.95 7.99 4.94
CA ILE A 73 4.33 8.18 3.64
C ILE A 73 5.17 9.13 2.76
N THR A 74 5.65 10.24 3.33
CA THR A 74 6.51 11.18 2.61
C THR A 74 7.80 10.50 2.15
N PHE A 75 8.47 9.75 3.02
CA PHE A 75 9.67 8.99 2.68
C PHE A 75 9.40 7.99 1.55
N ALA A 76 8.35 7.18 1.68
CA ALA A 76 7.97 6.18 0.69
C ALA A 76 7.68 6.82 -0.67
N ASP A 77 6.92 7.92 -0.68
CA ASP A 77 6.55 8.63 -1.91
C ASP A 77 7.77 9.28 -2.55
N GLN A 78 8.60 10.03 -1.80
CA GLN A 78 9.79 10.71 -2.32
C GLN A 78 10.84 9.73 -2.83
N MET A 79 11.11 8.65 -2.12
CA MET A 79 12.05 7.62 -2.59
C MET A 79 11.60 7.02 -3.92
N CYS A 80 10.30 6.69 -4.03
CA CYS A 80 9.78 6.09 -5.26
C CYS A 80 9.63 7.10 -6.40
N SER A 81 8.99 8.26 -6.16
CA SER A 81 8.59 9.17 -7.24
C SER A 81 9.71 10.11 -7.67
N SER A 82 10.50 10.64 -6.72
CA SER A 82 11.44 11.72 -6.98
C SER A 82 12.88 11.23 -7.14
N ILE A 83 13.27 10.13 -6.48
CA ILE A 83 14.65 9.64 -6.49
C ILE A 83 14.82 8.49 -7.49
N ILE A 84 14.08 7.39 -7.35
CA ILE A 84 14.34 6.17 -8.11
C ILE A 84 13.66 6.21 -9.48
N ARG A 85 12.39 6.65 -9.54
CA ARG A 85 11.61 6.62 -10.79
C ARG A 85 12.24 7.39 -11.95
N PRO A 86 12.76 8.61 -11.78
CA PRO A 86 13.41 9.34 -12.89
C PRO A 86 14.66 8.64 -13.42
N VAL A 87 15.39 7.93 -12.53
CA VAL A 87 16.62 7.23 -12.90
C VAL A 87 16.33 5.93 -13.67
N VAL A 88 15.35 5.14 -13.20
CA VAL A 88 15.01 3.85 -13.83
C VAL A 88 14.14 4.04 -15.07
N ALA A 89 13.23 5.02 -15.05
CA ALA A 89 12.34 5.38 -16.16
C ALA A 89 11.64 4.21 -16.86
N ARG A 90 11.30 3.14 -16.11
CA ARG A 90 10.59 1.97 -16.65
C ARG A 90 9.15 2.36 -17.02
N LEU A 91 8.77 2.17 -18.29
CA LEU A 91 7.42 2.39 -18.76
C LEU A 91 6.41 1.49 -18.01
N ARG A 92 5.22 2.03 -17.73
CA ARG A 92 4.12 1.21 -17.19
C ARG A 92 3.61 0.24 -18.25
N PRO A 93 3.02 -0.92 -17.87
CA PRO A 93 2.41 -1.84 -18.82
C PRO A 93 1.38 -1.15 -19.73
N ALA A 94 0.49 -0.30 -19.15
CA ALA A 94 -0.55 0.42 -19.89
C ALA A 94 -0.05 1.68 -20.65
N ASN A 95 1.25 1.99 -20.64
CA ASN A 95 1.78 3.13 -21.38
C ASN A 95 1.70 2.88 -22.89
N PRO A 96 1.21 3.82 -23.72
CA PRO A 96 1.13 3.64 -25.18
C PRO A 96 2.45 3.30 -25.86
N ASP A 97 3.58 3.77 -25.32
CA ASP A 97 4.91 3.50 -25.84
C ASP A 97 5.51 2.18 -25.37
N ASN A 98 4.78 1.42 -24.53
CA ASN A 98 5.26 0.12 -24.04
C ASN A 98 4.99 -0.97 -25.09
N PRO A 99 5.99 -1.78 -25.48
CA PRO A 99 5.83 -2.82 -26.51
C PRO A 99 4.72 -3.86 -26.22
N ILE A 100 4.33 -4.03 -24.96
CA ILE A 100 3.30 -5.01 -24.58
C ILE A 100 1.89 -4.39 -24.44
N VAL A 101 1.72 -3.11 -24.74
CA VAL A 101 0.47 -2.38 -24.42
C VAL A 101 -0.77 -3.02 -25.04
N ASP A 102 -0.66 -3.61 -26.23
CA ASP A 102 -1.77 -4.28 -26.93
C ASP A 102 -2.20 -5.59 -26.25
N MET A 103 -1.37 -6.15 -25.37
CA MET A 103 -1.66 -7.34 -24.58
C MET A 103 -2.24 -7.01 -23.20
N VAL A 104 -2.29 -5.72 -22.82
CA VAL A 104 -2.65 -5.28 -21.47
C VAL A 104 -4.12 -4.98 -21.39
N TYR A 105 -4.83 -5.62 -20.47
CA TYR A 105 -6.18 -5.23 -20.09
C TYR A 105 -6.16 -3.97 -19.25
N ILE A 106 -6.80 -2.91 -19.73
CA ILE A 106 -6.81 -1.57 -19.12
C ILE A 106 -8.23 -1.23 -18.68
N VAL A 107 -8.45 -1.18 -17.36
CA VAL A 107 -9.75 -0.92 -16.78
C VAL A 107 -10.11 0.56 -16.94
N ASN A 108 -11.27 0.83 -17.54
CA ASN A 108 -11.82 2.18 -17.73
C ASN A 108 -10.87 3.18 -18.41
N GLY A 109 -9.91 2.71 -19.21
CA GLY A 109 -8.92 3.55 -19.88
C GLY A 109 -7.87 4.17 -18.95
N TYR A 110 -7.81 3.76 -17.68
CA TYR A 110 -6.87 4.30 -16.69
C TYR A 110 -5.45 3.77 -16.93
N ARG A 111 -4.54 4.63 -17.36
CA ARG A 111 -3.14 4.26 -17.68
C ARG A 111 -2.11 4.72 -16.63
N GLY A 112 -2.47 5.66 -15.75
CA GLY A 112 -1.52 6.29 -14.82
C GLY A 112 -0.53 7.22 -15.52
N GLY A 113 0.60 7.51 -14.89
CA GLY A 113 1.68 8.29 -15.50
C GLY A 113 2.63 7.43 -16.35
N SER A 114 3.62 8.04 -17.01
CA SER A 114 4.53 7.35 -17.94
C SER A 114 5.34 6.24 -17.30
N TYR A 115 5.97 6.49 -16.14
CA TYR A 115 6.87 5.54 -15.50
C TYR A 115 6.24 4.88 -14.27
N GLY A 116 6.56 3.59 -14.06
CA GLY A 116 5.97 2.73 -13.02
C GLY A 116 6.89 2.37 -11.86
N PHE A 117 8.18 2.24 -12.10
CA PHE A 117 9.12 1.69 -11.13
C PHE A 117 9.78 2.76 -10.23
N PRO A 118 9.81 2.56 -8.90
CA PRO A 118 8.98 1.64 -8.12
C PRO A 118 7.54 2.16 -7.93
N SER A 119 6.65 1.32 -7.42
CA SER A 119 5.27 1.71 -7.14
C SER A 119 5.13 2.49 -5.85
N CYS A 120 4.81 3.79 -5.92
CA CYS A 120 4.46 4.60 -4.74
C CYS A 120 3.22 4.04 -4.02
N HIS A 121 2.28 3.44 -4.76
CA HIS A 121 1.07 2.87 -4.17
C HIS A 121 1.38 1.70 -3.24
N ALA A 122 2.25 0.79 -3.70
CA ALA A 122 2.75 -0.31 -2.86
C ALA A 122 3.57 0.21 -1.68
N ALA A 123 4.44 1.19 -1.91
CA ALA A 123 5.27 1.78 -0.86
C ALA A 123 4.42 2.42 0.24
N ASN A 124 3.42 3.20 -0.10
CA ASN A 124 2.54 3.84 0.86
C ASN A 124 1.65 2.84 1.61
N SER A 125 1.07 1.85 0.92
CA SER A 125 0.21 0.84 1.54
C SER A 125 0.98 -0.06 2.49
N LEU A 126 2.12 -0.60 2.07
CA LEU A 126 2.96 -1.47 2.91
C LEU A 126 3.71 -0.66 3.99
N GLY A 127 4.06 0.60 3.72
CA GLY A 127 4.62 1.50 4.73
C GLY A 127 3.67 1.71 5.90
N LEU A 128 2.42 2.06 5.61
CA LEU A 128 1.38 2.20 6.64
C LEU A 128 1.11 0.86 7.35
N ALA A 129 0.99 -0.24 6.59
CA ALA A 129 0.74 -1.54 7.17
C ALA A 129 1.84 -1.96 8.15
N MET A 130 3.10 -1.85 7.77
CA MET A 130 4.24 -2.17 8.63
C MET A 130 4.33 -1.24 9.84
N PHE A 131 4.05 0.06 9.67
CA PHE A 131 3.96 0.99 10.80
C PHE A 131 2.92 0.50 11.83
N VAL A 132 1.71 0.15 11.39
CA VAL A 132 0.61 -0.36 12.24
C VAL A 132 1.00 -1.68 12.91
N VAL A 133 1.61 -2.61 12.18
CA VAL A 133 2.10 -3.90 12.70
C VAL A 133 3.10 -3.68 13.84
N PHE A 134 4.12 -2.85 13.61
CA PHE A 134 5.16 -2.58 14.61
C PHE A 134 4.64 -1.76 15.78
N LEU A 135 3.68 -0.87 15.56
CA LEU A 135 3.09 -0.07 16.61
C LEU A 135 2.18 -0.88 17.52
N PHE A 136 1.17 -1.55 16.97
CA PHE A 136 0.12 -2.16 17.78
C PHE A 136 0.44 -3.59 18.23
N ARG A 137 1.20 -4.36 17.45
CA ARG A 137 1.60 -5.75 17.74
C ARG A 137 0.42 -6.66 18.09
N LYS A 138 -0.72 -6.49 17.42
CA LYS A 138 -1.92 -7.29 17.59
C LYS A 138 -2.07 -8.21 16.38
N ARG A 139 -1.98 -9.53 16.60
CA ARG A 139 -1.94 -10.56 15.53
C ARG A 139 -3.02 -10.35 14.47
N TRP A 140 -4.27 -10.25 14.86
CA TRP A 140 -5.38 -10.15 13.92
C TRP A 140 -5.39 -8.82 13.16
N LEU A 141 -5.05 -7.72 13.83
CA LEU A 141 -4.89 -6.43 13.16
C LEU A 141 -3.73 -6.46 12.17
N SER A 142 -2.62 -7.12 12.52
CA SER A 142 -1.46 -7.28 11.63
C SER A 142 -1.83 -8.08 10.39
N ILE A 143 -2.53 -9.22 10.54
CA ILE A 143 -3.00 -10.01 9.41
C ILE A 143 -3.91 -9.16 8.52
N PHE A 144 -4.92 -8.51 9.10
CA PHE A 144 -5.87 -7.69 8.36
C PHE A 144 -5.18 -6.59 7.55
N ILE A 145 -4.31 -5.79 8.18
CA ILE A 145 -3.69 -4.63 7.51
C ILE A 145 -2.66 -5.04 6.44
N ILE A 146 -1.96 -6.16 6.65
CA ILE A 146 -1.05 -6.72 5.63
C ILE A 146 -1.85 -7.23 4.45
N THR A 147 -2.93 -7.99 4.67
CA THR A 147 -3.82 -8.49 3.61
C THR A 147 -4.42 -7.33 2.82
N TRP A 148 -4.88 -6.27 3.50
CA TRP A 148 -5.35 -5.05 2.87
C TRP A 148 -4.27 -4.41 1.98
N ALA A 149 -3.03 -4.30 2.46
CA ALA A 149 -1.93 -3.71 1.69
C ALA A 149 -1.54 -4.57 0.48
N ILE A 150 -1.51 -5.90 0.62
CA ILE A 150 -1.25 -6.83 -0.48
C ILE A 150 -2.35 -6.74 -1.54
N LEU A 151 -3.62 -6.69 -1.13
CA LEU A 151 -4.72 -6.53 -2.07
C LEU A 151 -4.67 -5.16 -2.78
N ASN A 152 -4.27 -4.08 -2.09
CA ASN A 152 -3.98 -2.80 -2.73
C ASN A 152 -2.87 -2.91 -3.79
N CYS A 153 -1.80 -3.67 -3.51
CA CYS A 153 -0.77 -3.95 -4.51
C CYS A 153 -1.34 -4.71 -5.70
N TYR A 154 -2.12 -5.76 -5.47
CA TYR A 154 -2.74 -6.56 -6.53
C TYR A 154 -3.65 -5.73 -7.44
N THR A 155 -4.40 -4.77 -6.88
CA THR A 155 -5.21 -3.86 -7.71
C THR A 155 -4.39 -3.17 -8.81
N ARG A 156 -3.09 -2.94 -8.60
CA ARG A 156 -2.24 -2.24 -9.57
C ARG A 156 -1.84 -3.12 -10.75
N ILE A 157 -1.70 -4.42 -10.53
CA ILE A 157 -1.52 -5.43 -11.59
C ILE A 157 -2.83 -5.54 -12.38
N TYR A 158 -3.93 -5.70 -11.67
CA TYR A 158 -5.26 -5.83 -12.26
C TYR A 158 -5.62 -4.65 -13.17
N LEU A 159 -5.35 -3.42 -12.72
CA LEU A 159 -5.60 -2.19 -13.50
C LEU A 159 -4.59 -1.96 -14.65
N GLY A 160 -3.61 -2.83 -14.84
CA GLY A 160 -2.64 -2.72 -15.93
C GLY A 160 -1.54 -1.67 -15.73
N VAL A 161 -1.33 -1.13 -14.53
CA VAL A 161 -0.48 0.05 -14.33
C VAL A 161 0.87 -0.20 -13.66
N HIS A 162 1.11 -1.40 -13.13
CA HIS A 162 2.39 -1.76 -12.51
C HIS A 162 2.72 -3.23 -12.73
N TYR A 163 4.00 -3.51 -12.96
CA TYR A 163 4.54 -4.85 -12.90
C TYR A 163 4.69 -5.35 -11.46
N PRO A 164 4.70 -6.68 -11.21
CA PRO A 164 4.98 -7.25 -9.89
C PRO A 164 6.29 -6.74 -9.26
N GLY A 165 7.36 -6.60 -10.04
CA GLY A 165 8.65 -6.07 -9.58
C GLY A 165 8.56 -4.62 -9.08
N ASP A 166 7.72 -3.77 -9.72
CA ASP A 166 7.48 -2.40 -9.24
C ASP A 166 6.88 -2.40 -7.84
N LEU A 167 5.96 -3.34 -7.59
CA LEU A 167 5.23 -3.48 -6.31
C LEU A 167 6.15 -4.04 -5.23
N LEU A 168 6.96 -5.04 -5.57
CA LEU A 168 7.91 -5.65 -4.66
C LEU A 168 8.91 -4.61 -4.13
N VAL A 169 9.56 -3.88 -5.02
CA VAL A 169 10.55 -2.86 -4.63
C VAL A 169 9.88 -1.72 -3.89
N GLY A 170 8.73 -1.22 -4.38
CA GLY A 170 7.95 -0.22 -3.64
C GLY A 170 7.57 -0.69 -2.24
N GLY A 171 7.12 -1.94 -2.11
CA GLY A 171 6.76 -2.54 -0.83
C GLY A 171 7.93 -2.66 0.15
N ILE A 172 9.12 -3.01 -0.34
CA ILE A 172 10.35 -3.06 0.49
C ILE A 172 10.70 -1.66 1.01
N ILE A 173 10.68 -0.65 0.13
CA ILE A 173 10.97 0.74 0.51
C ILE A 173 9.96 1.23 1.57
N GLY A 174 8.67 1.03 1.30
CA GLY A 174 7.63 1.43 2.24
C GLY A 174 7.69 0.69 3.56
N GLY A 175 7.84 -0.64 3.50
CA GLY A 175 7.97 -1.50 4.69
C GLY A 175 9.14 -1.10 5.57
N PHE A 176 10.30 -0.81 4.97
CA PHE A 176 11.47 -0.29 5.69
C PHE A 176 11.16 1.06 6.34
N GLY A 177 10.54 2.00 5.61
CA GLY A 177 10.12 3.30 6.15
C GLY A 177 9.16 3.15 7.33
N GLY A 178 8.16 2.27 7.22
CA GLY A 178 7.20 1.99 8.29
C GLY A 178 7.87 1.45 9.56
N TRP A 179 8.78 0.50 9.40
CA TRP A 179 9.59 -0.02 10.53
C TRP A 179 10.48 1.06 11.16
N LEU A 180 11.21 1.80 10.33
CA LEU A 180 12.17 2.82 10.78
C LEU A 180 11.48 3.92 11.57
N PHE A 181 10.48 4.58 10.97
CA PHE A 181 9.81 5.71 11.61
C PHE A 181 8.95 5.29 12.79
N CYS A 182 8.34 4.11 12.77
CA CYS A 182 7.67 3.56 13.95
C CYS A 182 8.66 3.34 15.10
N THR A 183 9.86 2.83 14.81
CA THR A 183 10.90 2.58 15.84
C THR A 183 11.42 3.89 16.44
N ILE A 184 11.69 4.89 15.60
CA ILE A 184 12.15 6.22 16.05
C ILE A 184 11.04 6.88 16.90
N ALA A 185 9.81 6.90 16.40
CA ALA A 185 8.68 7.49 17.11
C ALA A 185 8.42 6.79 18.46
N HIS A 186 8.58 5.47 18.52
CA HIS A 186 8.38 4.75 19.77
C HIS A 186 9.44 5.09 20.83
N LYS A 187 10.72 5.26 20.43
CA LYS A 187 11.77 5.74 21.34
C LYS A 187 11.47 7.17 21.81
N ALA A 188 11.10 8.08 20.91
CA ALA A 188 10.73 9.44 21.26
C ALA A 188 9.48 9.48 22.17
N ALA A 189 8.48 8.65 21.89
CA ALA A 189 7.26 8.56 22.69
C ALA A 189 7.53 8.07 24.12
N ILE A 190 8.46 7.13 24.32
CA ILE A 190 8.90 6.68 25.68
C ILE A 190 9.62 7.81 26.40
N TYR A 191 10.43 8.59 25.71
CA TYR A 191 11.13 9.73 26.30
C TYR A 191 10.15 10.82 26.76
N LEU A 192 9.13 11.10 25.93
CA LEU A 192 8.07 12.08 26.26
C LEU A 192 7.15 11.61 27.39
N GLU A 193 6.82 10.32 27.43
CA GLU A 193 5.88 9.70 28.34
C GLU A 193 6.31 8.25 28.63
N PRO A 194 7.08 8.00 29.71
CA PRO A 194 7.62 6.67 30.04
C PRO A 194 6.57 5.57 30.16
N SER A 195 5.34 5.91 30.58
CA SER A 195 4.21 4.96 30.66
C SER A 195 3.84 4.35 29.31
N THR A 196 4.25 4.93 28.19
CA THR A 196 4.03 4.44 26.83
C THR A 196 4.55 3.02 26.63
N ARG A 197 5.63 2.64 27.33
CA ARG A 197 6.22 1.30 27.25
C ARG A 197 5.26 0.20 27.69
N THR A 198 4.49 0.43 28.75
CA THR A 198 3.49 -0.51 29.27
C THR A 198 2.17 -0.40 28.50
N LYS A 199 1.70 0.81 28.25
CA LYS A 199 0.44 1.07 27.51
C LYS A 199 0.43 0.42 26.13
N ARG A 200 1.55 0.35 25.42
CA ARG A 200 1.66 -0.32 24.13
C ARG A 200 1.28 -1.81 24.19
N LYS A 201 1.52 -2.50 25.30
CA LYS A 201 1.12 -3.91 25.48
C LYS A 201 -0.39 -4.07 25.70
N GLU A 202 -1.02 -3.06 26.29
CA GLU A 202 -2.41 -3.05 26.75
C GLU A 202 -3.36 -2.30 25.80
N ILE A 203 -2.95 -2.01 24.56
CA ILE A 203 -3.78 -1.28 23.59
C ILE A 203 -5.13 -1.96 23.44
N LYS A 204 -6.18 -1.18 23.72
CA LYS A 204 -7.59 -1.58 23.61
C LYS A 204 -8.19 -1.11 22.28
N GLN A 205 -9.34 -1.65 21.92
CA GLN A 205 -10.17 -1.23 20.76
C GLN A 205 -9.49 -1.37 19.39
N TRP A 206 -8.38 -2.10 19.30
CA TRP A 206 -7.66 -2.33 18.04
C TRP A 206 -8.52 -3.04 16.97
N SER A 207 -9.54 -3.81 17.39
CA SER A 207 -10.46 -4.51 16.50
C SER A 207 -11.40 -3.57 15.72
N VAL A 208 -11.60 -2.33 16.18
CA VAL A 208 -12.45 -1.35 15.48
C VAL A 208 -11.94 -1.10 14.07
N THR A 209 -10.62 -1.05 13.86
CA THR A 209 -10.02 -0.91 12.52
C THR A 209 -10.40 -2.08 11.61
N ILE A 210 -10.43 -3.31 12.13
CA ILE A 210 -10.82 -4.50 11.37
C ILE A 210 -12.30 -4.39 10.98
N TYR A 211 -13.18 -4.11 11.94
CA TYR A 211 -14.61 -4.01 11.67
C TYR A 211 -14.95 -2.94 10.64
N VAL A 212 -14.39 -1.73 10.82
CA VAL A 212 -14.61 -0.62 9.86
C VAL A 212 -14.03 -0.97 8.49
N GLY A 213 -12.84 -1.58 8.44
CA GLY A 213 -12.24 -2.02 7.18
C GLY A 213 -13.08 -3.09 6.48
N LEU A 214 -13.60 -4.09 7.20
CA LEU A 214 -14.49 -5.12 6.63
C LEU A 214 -15.82 -4.53 6.15
N LEU A 215 -16.40 -3.56 6.88
CA LEU A 215 -17.58 -2.82 6.43
C LEU A 215 -17.31 -2.04 5.14
N THR A 216 -16.13 -1.43 5.01
CA THR A 216 -15.71 -0.77 3.77
C THR A 216 -15.62 -1.77 2.62
N VAL A 217 -15.02 -2.94 2.85
CA VAL A 217 -14.96 -4.01 1.83
C VAL A 217 -16.36 -4.46 1.43
N LEU A 218 -17.25 -4.67 2.39
CA LEU A 218 -18.65 -5.03 2.11
C LEU A 218 -19.34 -3.97 1.26
N GLY A 219 -19.14 -2.69 1.56
CA GLY A 219 -19.66 -1.58 0.76
C GLY A 219 -19.13 -1.59 -0.69
N ILE A 220 -17.83 -1.89 -0.88
CA ILE A 220 -17.23 -2.04 -2.21
C ILE A 220 -17.86 -3.23 -2.96
N VAL A 221 -18.05 -4.37 -2.28
CA VAL A 221 -18.69 -5.56 -2.88
C VAL A 221 -20.09 -5.24 -3.34
N LEU A 222 -20.92 -4.64 -2.48
CA LEU A 222 -22.31 -4.25 -2.83
C LEU A 222 -22.33 -3.27 -4.01
N TYR A 223 -21.49 -2.24 -3.99
CA TYR A 223 -21.38 -1.29 -5.09
C TYR A 223 -20.99 -1.98 -6.41
N SER A 224 -19.99 -2.86 -6.36
CA SER A 224 -19.51 -3.58 -7.55
C SER A 224 -20.55 -4.54 -8.10
N THR A 225 -21.32 -5.22 -7.24
CA THR A 225 -22.41 -6.07 -7.65
C THR A 225 -23.50 -5.28 -8.37
N ILE A 226 -23.93 -4.13 -7.81
CA ILE A 226 -24.96 -3.28 -8.42
C ILE A 226 -24.52 -2.72 -9.79
N LYS A 227 -23.21 -2.37 -9.92
CA LYS A 227 -22.68 -1.77 -11.16
C LYS A 227 -22.37 -2.78 -12.25
N SER A 228 -22.16 -4.04 -11.89
CA SER A 228 -21.85 -5.12 -12.86
C SER A 228 -23.10 -5.77 -13.46
N TRP A 229 -24.29 -5.41 -13.00
CA TRP A 229 -25.58 -5.75 -13.57
C TRP A 229 -26.01 -4.69 -14.60
#